data_f315589ab1fcdfe2904994ad4e16a139
#
_entry.id   f315589ab1fcdfe2904994ad4e16a139
#
_cell.length_a   1.000
_cell.length_b   1.000
_cell.length_c   1.000
_cell.angle_alpha   90.00
_cell.angle_beta   90.00
_cell.angle_gamma   90.00
#
_symmetry.space_group_name_H-M   'P 1'
#
loop_
_entity.id
_entity.type
_entity.pdbx_description
1 polymer ?
#
loop_
_entity_poly.entity_id
_entity_poly.type
_entity_poly.pdbx_seq_one_letter_code
_entity_poly.pdbx_strand_id
1 'polypeptide(L)'
;MVSEVRNNPSPVLRVEHLSMKFGGLVAINDLNFEAKRGAITALIGPNGAGKTTVFNCITGFYKPTEGMLTMTRQNGEEYLLERMADFVITKKAKVARTFQNIRLFSGLTVLENLLVAQHNPLMLSSGYTILGLLGFPTYKKAAADAIEKARFWLQKINLVERADDPAGDLPYGAQRRLEIARAMCTDPELLCLDEPAAGLNARESAELNQLLLSIREETGTSIILIEHDMSVVMEISDHVIVLEYGTKISDGTPETVKNDPKVIAAYLGVEDEEVVELIEHAAATGSDDITAAVDLLSTEAIQEITETQAEVPVAAKAKTAAKPAAPAIKAGATANALAAPREGESDDLTLIKGIGPVNARRLNEHGIFHFDQIAAWKKADVTAAEAYLAFDGRIAREDWIGQAKKLAKESQGKPAAKKTGGAK
;
A
#
# COMPACT_ATOMS: atom_id res chain seq x y z
N MET A 1 -4.64 -35.85 9.89
CA MET A 1 -4.68 -36.07 8.44
C MET A 1 -4.27 -34.79 7.71
N VAL A 2 -3.00 -34.39 7.82
CA VAL A 2 -2.49 -33.15 7.18
C VAL A 2 -1.23 -33.40 6.34
N SER A 3 -0.82 -34.68 6.17
CA SER A 3 0.50 -35.01 5.59
C SER A 3 0.51 -35.44 4.12
N GLU A 4 -0.61 -35.47 3.40
CA GLU A 4 -0.66 -35.97 2.00
C GLU A 4 -0.92 -34.90 0.91
N VAL A 5 -1.09 -33.62 1.26
CA VAL A 5 -1.49 -32.57 0.29
C VAL A 5 -0.29 -31.85 -0.35
N ARG A 6 0.95 -32.19 0.01
CA ARG A 6 2.15 -31.43 -0.42
C ARG A 6 2.73 -31.77 -1.80
N ASN A 7 2.13 -32.64 -2.58
CA ASN A 7 2.70 -33.14 -3.84
C ASN A 7 1.95 -32.80 -5.12
N ASN A 8 1.29 -31.65 -5.23
CA ASN A 8 0.86 -31.15 -6.54
C ASN A 8 1.96 -30.23 -7.09
N PRO A 9 2.74 -30.64 -8.11
CA PRO A 9 3.85 -29.85 -8.66
C PRO A 9 3.39 -28.63 -9.46
N SER A 10 2.10 -28.46 -9.69
CA SER A 10 1.58 -27.32 -10.45
C SER A 10 1.64 -26.02 -9.63
N PRO A 11 2.01 -24.90 -10.27
CA PRO A 11 1.99 -23.60 -9.62
C PRO A 11 0.57 -23.26 -9.13
N VAL A 12 0.47 -22.46 -8.06
CA VAL A 12 -0.82 -21.94 -7.59
C VAL A 12 -1.36 -20.88 -8.53
N LEU A 13 -0.46 -20.05 -9.08
CA LEU A 13 -0.77 -19.03 -10.07
C LEU A 13 0.24 -19.09 -11.20
N ARG A 14 -0.25 -19.09 -12.45
CA ARG A 14 0.54 -18.90 -13.66
C ARG A 14 0.06 -17.64 -14.37
N VAL A 15 0.98 -16.77 -14.71
CA VAL A 15 0.77 -15.54 -15.47
C VAL A 15 1.50 -15.67 -16.79
N GLU A 16 0.78 -15.57 -17.91
CA GLU A 16 1.30 -15.77 -19.26
C GLU A 16 0.96 -14.56 -20.13
N HIS A 17 1.99 -13.95 -20.72
CA HIS A 17 1.90 -12.82 -21.67
C HIS A 17 1.06 -11.65 -21.14
N LEU A 18 1.09 -11.39 -19.82
CA LEU A 18 0.31 -10.33 -19.20
C LEU A 18 0.77 -8.97 -19.72
N SER A 19 -0.13 -8.25 -20.38
CA SER A 19 0.06 -6.87 -20.81
C SER A 19 -1.09 -6.00 -20.35
N MET A 20 -0.77 -4.79 -19.85
CA MET A 20 -1.76 -3.81 -19.40
C MET A 20 -1.42 -2.43 -19.91
N LYS A 21 -2.36 -1.85 -20.67
CA LYS A 21 -2.24 -0.53 -21.31
C LYS A 21 -3.34 0.40 -20.77
N PHE A 22 -2.97 1.62 -20.42
CA PHE A 22 -3.89 2.70 -20.03
C PHE A 22 -3.78 3.83 -21.06
N GLY A 23 -4.66 3.81 -22.05
CA GLY A 23 -4.53 4.73 -23.19
C GLY A 23 -3.21 4.52 -23.94
N GLY A 24 -2.32 5.53 -23.94
CA GLY A 24 -0.99 5.43 -24.57
C GLY A 24 0.11 4.89 -23.65
N LEU A 25 -0.16 4.69 -22.36
CA LEU A 25 0.82 4.20 -21.40
C LEU A 25 0.78 2.67 -21.31
N VAL A 26 1.91 2.01 -21.51
CA VAL A 26 2.09 0.58 -21.27
C VAL A 26 2.59 0.41 -19.84
N ALA A 27 1.73 -0.08 -18.94
CA ALA A 27 2.06 -0.28 -17.53
C ALA A 27 2.68 -1.65 -17.26
N ILE A 28 2.29 -2.67 -18.05
CA ILE A 28 2.87 -4.03 -18.04
C ILE A 28 3.02 -4.45 -19.49
N ASN A 29 4.15 -5.06 -19.81
CA ASN A 29 4.50 -5.50 -21.15
C ASN A 29 5.01 -6.94 -21.13
N ASP A 30 4.20 -7.86 -21.63
CA ASP A 30 4.54 -9.29 -21.85
C ASP A 30 5.11 -10.00 -20.61
N LEU A 31 4.51 -9.78 -19.44
CA LEU A 31 4.98 -10.36 -18.18
C LEU A 31 4.59 -11.84 -18.07
N ASN A 32 5.59 -12.67 -17.78
CA ASN A 32 5.44 -14.11 -17.60
C ASN A 32 6.08 -14.55 -16.30
N PHE A 33 5.31 -15.20 -15.39
CA PHE A 33 5.85 -15.79 -14.17
C PHE A 33 4.91 -16.83 -13.55
N GLU A 34 5.44 -17.61 -12.62
CA GLU A 34 4.68 -18.57 -11.84
C GLU A 34 4.89 -18.35 -10.33
N ALA A 35 3.83 -18.45 -9.56
CA ALA A 35 3.91 -18.55 -8.10
C ALA A 35 3.73 -20.01 -7.67
N LYS A 36 4.70 -20.52 -6.90
CA LYS A 36 4.69 -21.90 -6.44
C LYS A 36 3.68 -22.09 -5.30
N ARG A 37 3.08 -23.26 -5.27
CA ARG A 37 2.14 -23.62 -4.21
C ARG A 37 2.84 -23.75 -2.85
N GLY A 38 2.24 -23.16 -1.81
CA GLY A 38 2.77 -23.19 -0.45
C GLY A 38 4.08 -22.42 -0.28
N ALA A 39 4.42 -21.54 -1.21
CA ALA A 39 5.59 -20.68 -1.16
C ALA A 39 5.22 -19.21 -1.01
N ILE A 40 6.18 -18.41 -0.54
CA ILE A 40 6.11 -16.96 -0.52
C ILE A 40 6.87 -16.43 -1.74
N THR A 41 6.16 -15.77 -2.66
CA THR A 41 6.73 -15.14 -3.84
C THR A 41 6.70 -13.63 -3.66
N ALA A 42 7.85 -12.98 -3.69
CA ALA A 42 7.92 -11.51 -3.67
C ALA A 42 7.93 -10.94 -5.08
N LEU A 43 7.20 -9.85 -5.28
CA LEU A 43 7.20 -9.04 -6.48
C LEU A 43 7.77 -7.67 -6.16
N ILE A 44 9.01 -7.42 -6.55
CA ILE A 44 9.77 -6.23 -6.20
C ILE A 44 10.12 -5.38 -7.44
N GLY A 45 10.72 -4.22 -7.22
CA GLY A 45 11.18 -3.31 -8.28
C GLY A 45 10.95 -1.85 -7.93
N PRO A 46 11.51 -0.90 -8.69
CA PRO A 46 11.37 0.53 -8.47
C PRO A 46 9.92 1.03 -8.47
N ASN A 47 9.72 2.26 -8.03
CA ASN A 47 8.42 2.92 -8.11
C ASN A 47 8.00 3.11 -9.58
N GLY A 48 6.75 2.75 -9.89
CA GLY A 48 6.27 2.79 -11.28
C GLY A 48 6.57 1.53 -12.10
N ALA A 49 7.28 0.53 -11.58
CA ALA A 49 7.59 -0.72 -12.28
C ALA A 49 6.35 -1.58 -12.64
N GLY A 50 5.15 -1.22 -12.16
CA GLY A 50 3.91 -1.92 -12.50
C GLY A 50 3.43 -2.95 -11.47
N LYS A 51 4.09 -3.12 -10.33
CA LYS A 51 3.78 -4.11 -9.28
C LYS A 51 2.31 -4.12 -8.87
N THR A 52 1.78 -2.97 -8.44
CA THR A 52 0.37 -2.83 -8.04
C THR A 52 -0.60 -3.08 -9.20
N THR A 53 -0.18 -2.80 -10.45
CA THR A 53 -0.97 -3.13 -11.64
C THR A 53 -1.10 -4.64 -11.83
N VAL A 54 -0.03 -5.40 -11.63
CA VAL A 54 -0.06 -6.88 -11.64
C VAL A 54 -1.03 -7.40 -10.59
N PHE A 55 -0.96 -6.91 -9.34
CA PHE A 55 -1.88 -7.29 -8.28
C PHE A 55 -3.34 -6.97 -8.62
N ASN A 56 -3.58 -5.81 -9.24
CA ASN A 56 -4.92 -5.42 -9.68
C ASN A 56 -5.46 -6.36 -10.77
N CYS A 57 -4.59 -6.88 -11.64
CA CYS A 57 -4.98 -7.89 -12.62
C CYS A 57 -5.28 -9.25 -11.96
N ILE A 58 -4.44 -9.73 -11.05
CA ILE A 58 -4.64 -11.00 -10.31
C ILE A 58 -5.93 -10.97 -9.51
N THR A 59 -6.25 -9.86 -8.88
CA THR A 59 -7.41 -9.71 -8.00
C THR A 59 -8.67 -9.22 -8.70
N GLY A 60 -8.61 -9.00 -10.02
CA GLY A 60 -9.77 -8.68 -10.86
C GLY A 60 -10.19 -7.22 -10.87
N PHE A 61 -9.46 -6.32 -10.18
CA PHE A 61 -9.70 -4.87 -10.23
C PHE A 61 -9.46 -4.30 -11.62
N TYR A 62 -8.44 -4.84 -12.34
CA TYR A 62 -8.20 -4.53 -13.73
C TYR A 62 -8.37 -5.77 -14.58
N LYS A 63 -8.94 -5.59 -15.76
CA LYS A 63 -8.90 -6.61 -16.81
C LYS A 63 -7.68 -6.33 -17.68
N PRO A 64 -6.74 -7.28 -17.79
CA PRO A 64 -5.57 -7.09 -18.63
C PRO A 64 -5.98 -6.83 -20.09
N THR A 65 -5.13 -6.10 -20.80
CA THR A 65 -5.32 -5.86 -22.23
C THR A 65 -5.06 -7.14 -23.02
N GLU A 66 -4.04 -7.90 -22.61
CA GLU A 66 -3.63 -9.17 -23.21
C GLU A 66 -3.11 -10.10 -22.10
N GLY A 67 -3.08 -11.40 -22.35
CA GLY A 67 -2.52 -12.40 -21.46
C GLY A 67 -3.55 -13.23 -20.72
N MET A 68 -3.05 -14.20 -19.95
CA MET A 68 -3.83 -15.19 -19.23
C MET A 68 -3.31 -15.34 -17.80
N LEU A 69 -4.22 -15.38 -16.82
CA LEU A 69 -3.90 -15.58 -15.41
C LEU A 69 -4.65 -16.82 -14.91
N THR A 70 -3.94 -17.93 -14.83
CA THR A 70 -4.52 -19.23 -14.42
C THR A 70 -4.23 -19.46 -12.94
N MET A 71 -5.30 -19.52 -12.15
CA MET A 71 -5.26 -19.95 -10.75
C MET A 71 -5.65 -21.43 -10.67
N THR A 72 -4.76 -22.27 -10.17
CA THR A 72 -5.01 -23.70 -9.97
C THR A 72 -5.24 -23.97 -8.48
N ARG A 73 -6.40 -24.50 -8.12
CA ARG A 73 -6.75 -24.85 -6.74
C ARG A 73 -6.13 -26.18 -6.30
N GLN A 74 -6.14 -26.43 -4.98
CA GLN A 74 -5.66 -27.70 -4.42
C GLN A 74 -6.44 -28.91 -4.93
N ASN A 75 -7.72 -28.74 -5.26
CA ASN A 75 -8.57 -29.79 -5.83
C ASN A 75 -8.36 -30.02 -7.34
N GLY A 76 -7.42 -29.29 -7.96
CA GLY A 76 -7.10 -29.38 -9.39
C GLY A 76 -8.01 -28.54 -10.29
N GLU A 77 -8.98 -27.81 -9.75
CA GLU A 77 -9.78 -26.89 -10.56
C GLU A 77 -8.96 -25.68 -10.99
N GLU A 78 -9.09 -25.29 -12.26
CA GLU A 78 -8.44 -24.13 -12.83
C GLU A 78 -9.43 -23.00 -13.09
N TYR A 79 -9.00 -21.77 -12.79
CA TYR A 79 -9.78 -20.56 -12.97
C TYR A 79 -8.99 -19.51 -13.75
N LEU A 80 -9.57 -18.99 -14.83
CA LEU A 80 -9.03 -17.90 -15.63
C LEU A 80 -9.47 -16.58 -15.00
N LEU A 81 -8.58 -15.96 -14.21
CA LEU A 81 -8.90 -14.80 -13.38
C LEU A 81 -9.30 -13.58 -14.21
N GLU A 82 -8.69 -13.40 -15.38
CA GLU A 82 -9.01 -12.30 -16.30
C GLU A 82 -10.46 -12.34 -16.80
N ARG A 83 -11.12 -13.50 -16.74
CA ARG A 83 -12.52 -13.68 -17.13
C ARG A 83 -13.51 -13.62 -15.99
N MET A 84 -13.02 -13.55 -14.74
CA MET A 84 -13.87 -13.57 -13.55
C MET A 84 -14.11 -12.15 -13.01
N ALA A 85 -15.26 -11.91 -12.39
CA ALA A 85 -15.47 -10.71 -11.58
C ALA A 85 -14.70 -10.82 -10.25
N ASP A 86 -14.26 -9.71 -9.69
CA ASP A 86 -13.46 -9.61 -8.46
C ASP A 86 -14.02 -10.42 -7.28
N PHE A 87 -15.32 -10.24 -6.96
CA PHE A 87 -15.99 -10.98 -5.89
C PHE A 87 -16.09 -12.49 -6.15
N VAL A 88 -16.09 -12.91 -7.43
CA VAL A 88 -16.11 -14.33 -7.82
C VAL A 88 -14.72 -14.95 -7.64
N ILE A 89 -13.65 -14.18 -7.90
CA ILE A 89 -12.26 -14.60 -7.68
C ILE A 89 -12.06 -14.98 -6.22
N THR A 90 -12.44 -14.11 -5.29
CA THR A 90 -12.33 -14.41 -3.84
C THR A 90 -13.16 -15.64 -3.44
N LYS A 91 -14.37 -15.77 -3.96
CA LYS A 91 -15.28 -16.86 -3.57
C LYS A 91 -14.91 -18.21 -4.18
N LYS A 92 -14.58 -18.26 -5.47
CA LYS A 92 -14.35 -19.51 -6.23
C LYS A 92 -12.88 -19.84 -6.38
N ALA A 93 -12.05 -18.89 -6.84
CA ALA A 93 -10.63 -19.11 -7.02
C ALA A 93 -9.85 -19.03 -5.71
N LYS A 94 -10.47 -18.60 -4.60
CA LYS A 94 -9.85 -18.54 -3.26
C LYS A 94 -8.60 -17.66 -3.23
N VAL A 95 -8.67 -16.52 -3.90
CA VAL A 95 -7.66 -15.45 -3.84
C VAL A 95 -8.16 -14.37 -2.89
N ALA A 96 -7.37 -14.06 -1.86
CA ALA A 96 -7.63 -12.93 -0.96
C ALA A 96 -6.55 -11.85 -1.15
N ARG A 97 -6.89 -10.59 -0.84
CA ARG A 97 -5.97 -9.46 -0.91
C ARG A 97 -6.10 -8.55 0.29
N THR A 98 -4.96 -8.02 0.76
CA THR A 98 -4.91 -6.81 1.58
C THR A 98 -4.59 -5.60 0.70
N PHE A 99 -4.70 -4.40 1.25
CA PHE A 99 -4.42 -3.16 0.53
C PHE A 99 -3.29 -2.41 1.21
N GLN A 100 -2.57 -1.57 0.48
CA GLN A 100 -1.52 -0.72 1.03
C GLN A 100 -2.05 0.10 2.22
N ASN A 101 -3.19 0.77 2.06
CA ASN A 101 -3.90 1.40 3.16
C ASN A 101 -4.81 0.40 3.87
N ILE A 102 -4.68 0.26 5.18
CA ILE A 102 -5.49 -0.64 6.00
C ILE A 102 -6.99 -0.35 5.82
N ARG A 103 -7.77 -1.37 5.48
CA ARG A 103 -9.23 -1.28 5.26
C ARG A 103 -9.99 -2.10 6.29
N LEU A 104 -9.91 -1.70 7.55
CA LEU A 104 -10.73 -2.25 8.61
C LEU A 104 -12.03 -1.46 8.78
N PHE A 105 -13.03 -2.11 9.34
CA PHE A 105 -14.23 -1.44 9.85
C PHE A 105 -13.90 -0.86 11.23
N SER A 106 -13.43 0.37 11.27
CA SER A 106 -12.89 1.00 12.48
C SER A 106 -13.90 1.10 13.64
N GLY A 107 -15.20 1.22 13.32
CA GLY A 107 -16.28 1.25 14.31
C GLY A 107 -16.77 -0.13 14.76
N LEU A 108 -16.32 -1.21 14.17
CA LEU A 108 -16.58 -2.58 14.61
C LEU A 108 -15.46 -3.05 15.53
N THR A 109 -15.77 -4.00 16.40
CA THR A 109 -14.78 -4.64 17.26
C THR A 109 -13.80 -5.49 16.44
N VAL A 110 -12.69 -5.84 17.07
CA VAL A 110 -11.67 -6.73 16.48
C VAL A 110 -12.30 -8.06 16.07
N LEU A 111 -13.12 -8.66 16.95
CA LEU A 111 -13.84 -9.89 16.66
C LEU A 111 -14.84 -9.73 15.51
N GLU A 112 -15.63 -8.67 15.50
CA GLU A 112 -16.64 -8.43 14.45
C GLU A 112 -15.98 -8.26 13.08
N ASN A 113 -14.79 -7.62 12.99
CA ASN A 113 -14.03 -7.55 11.75
C ASN A 113 -13.71 -8.93 11.16
N LEU A 114 -13.38 -9.92 11.99
CA LEU A 114 -13.13 -11.30 11.54
C LEU A 114 -14.43 -12.04 11.17
N LEU A 115 -15.51 -11.78 11.87
CA LEU A 115 -16.81 -12.40 11.58
C LEU A 115 -17.41 -11.88 10.27
N VAL A 116 -17.24 -10.59 9.95
CA VAL A 116 -17.71 -10.01 8.68
C VAL A 116 -17.09 -10.71 7.48
N ALA A 117 -15.82 -11.13 7.55
CA ALA A 117 -15.17 -11.87 6.47
C ALA A 117 -15.83 -13.24 6.20
N GLN A 118 -16.52 -13.78 7.18
CA GLN A 118 -17.23 -15.08 7.12
C GLN A 118 -18.72 -14.93 6.77
N HIS A 119 -19.14 -13.72 6.37
CA HIS A 119 -20.54 -13.42 6.09
C HIS A 119 -21.19 -14.37 5.07
N ASN A 120 -20.51 -14.71 3.98
CA ASN A 120 -21.08 -15.56 2.93
C ASN A 120 -21.47 -16.97 3.42
N PRO A 121 -20.62 -17.73 4.13
CA PRO A 121 -21.00 -19.01 4.73
C PRO A 121 -22.14 -18.88 5.75
N LEU A 122 -22.11 -17.83 6.58
CA LEU A 122 -23.16 -17.58 7.58
C LEU A 122 -24.50 -17.26 6.94
N MET A 123 -24.54 -16.45 5.90
CA MET A 123 -25.76 -16.12 5.15
C MET A 123 -26.35 -17.35 4.46
N LEU A 124 -25.53 -18.22 3.87
CA LEU A 124 -26.00 -19.45 3.25
C LEU A 124 -26.58 -20.41 4.28
N SER A 125 -25.97 -20.57 5.44
CA SER A 125 -26.43 -21.44 6.50
C SER A 125 -27.71 -20.93 7.20
N SER A 126 -27.93 -19.60 7.16
CA SER A 126 -29.15 -18.97 7.67
C SER A 126 -30.33 -19.04 6.71
N GLY A 127 -30.17 -19.62 5.50
CA GLY A 127 -31.19 -19.63 4.47
C GLY A 127 -31.76 -18.27 4.15
N TYR A 128 -30.84 -17.29 3.97
CA TYR A 128 -31.16 -15.86 3.78
C TYR A 128 -32.02 -15.27 4.91
N THR A 129 -31.64 -15.55 6.17
CA THR A 129 -32.20 -15.01 7.42
C THR A 129 -33.41 -15.73 8.02
N ILE A 130 -34.25 -16.42 7.27
CA ILE A 130 -35.48 -17.09 7.80
C ILE A 130 -35.10 -18.24 8.74
N LEU A 131 -34.22 -19.15 8.33
CA LEU A 131 -33.77 -20.28 9.16
C LEU A 131 -32.90 -19.83 10.34
N GLY A 132 -32.15 -18.73 10.18
CA GLY A 132 -31.38 -18.14 11.26
C GLY A 132 -32.28 -17.59 12.37
N LEU A 133 -33.37 -16.90 12.03
CA LEU A 133 -34.34 -16.37 12.98
C LEU A 133 -35.05 -17.48 13.77
N LEU A 134 -35.26 -18.64 13.13
CA LEU A 134 -35.88 -19.80 13.76
C LEU A 134 -34.91 -20.67 14.57
N GLY A 135 -33.60 -20.27 14.63
CA GLY A 135 -32.61 -20.95 15.46
C GLY A 135 -32.26 -22.38 15.06
N PHE A 136 -32.33 -22.69 13.77
CA PHE A 136 -32.04 -24.03 13.26
C PHE A 136 -30.61 -24.48 13.63
N PRO A 137 -30.40 -25.80 13.91
CA PRO A 137 -29.12 -26.36 14.33
C PRO A 137 -27.94 -26.05 13.34
N THR A 138 -28.23 -25.99 12.05
CA THR A 138 -27.27 -25.69 10.99
C THR A 138 -26.66 -24.28 11.12
N TYR A 139 -27.50 -23.29 11.44
CA TYR A 139 -27.03 -21.92 11.65
C TYR A 139 -26.22 -21.82 12.95
N LYS A 140 -26.68 -22.43 14.04
CA LYS A 140 -25.95 -22.44 15.32
C LYS A 140 -24.55 -23.05 15.17
N LYS A 141 -24.46 -24.16 14.43
CA LYS A 141 -23.18 -24.80 14.14
C LYS A 141 -22.29 -23.89 13.30
N ALA A 142 -22.79 -23.32 12.19
CA ALA A 142 -22.01 -22.41 11.35
C ALA A 142 -21.54 -21.15 12.11
N ALA A 143 -22.37 -20.61 13.01
CA ALA A 143 -22.00 -19.49 13.85
C ALA A 143 -20.91 -19.87 14.86
N ALA A 144 -20.99 -21.05 15.48
CA ALA A 144 -19.96 -21.56 16.39
C ALA A 144 -18.63 -21.78 15.63
N ASP A 145 -18.67 -22.42 14.46
CA ASP A 145 -17.49 -22.65 13.62
C ASP A 145 -16.84 -21.31 13.19
N ALA A 146 -17.65 -20.29 12.89
CA ALA A 146 -17.15 -18.95 12.55
C ALA A 146 -16.47 -18.25 13.73
N ILE A 147 -17.03 -18.37 14.93
CA ILE A 147 -16.43 -17.82 16.16
C ILE A 147 -15.13 -18.56 16.49
N GLU A 148 -15.10 -19.87 16.37
CA GLU A 148 -13.91 -20.68 16.62
C GLU A 148 -12.78 -20.30 15.65
N LYS A 149 -13.08 -20.14 14.37
CA LYS A 149 -12.11 -19.64 13.37
C LYS A 149 -11.61 -18.23 13.71
N ALA A 150 -12.50 -17.32 14.08
CA ALA A 150 -12.13 -15.99 14.48
C ALA A 150 -11.20 -16.03 15.73
N ARG A 151 -11.54 -16.87 16.72
CA ARG A 151 -10.70 -17.07 17.92
C ARG A 151 -9.31 -17.61 17.58
N PHE A 152 -9.23 -18.59 16.68
CA PHE A 152 -7.95 -19.11 16.19
C PHE A 152 -7.07 -17.98 15.63
N TRP A 153 -7.61 -17.14 14.74
CA TRP A 153 -6.86 -16.02 14.18
C TRP A 153 -6.53 -14.95 15.20
N LEU A 154 -7.42 -14.65 16.17
CA LEU A 154 -7.12 -13.74 17.27
C LEU A 154 -5.94 -14.22 18.11
N GLN A 155 -5.83 -15.52 18.36
CA GLN A 155 -4.68 -16.12 19.05
C GLN A 155 -3.39 -15.94 18.24
N LYS A 156 -3.44 -16.19 16.93
CA LYS A 156 -2.28 -16.04 16.04
C LYS A 156 -1.73 -14.63 15.98
N ILE A 157 -2.59 -13.62 16.03
CA ILE A 157 -2.18 -12.21 15.97
C ILE A 157 -2.04 -11.55 17.34
N ASN A 158 -2.14 -12.32 18.44
CA ASN A 158 -2.05 -11.86 19.84
C ASN A 158 -3.06 -10.76 20.18
N LEU A 159 -4.32 -10.87 19.74
CA LEU A 159 -5.39 -9.91 20.00
C LEU A 159 -6.61 -10.50 20.72
N VAL A 160 -6.49 -11.64 21.39
CA VAL A 160 -7.61 -12.29 22.10
C VAL A 160 -8.16 -11.37 23.20
N GLU A 161 -7.29 -10.75 24.00
CA GLU A 161 -7.67 -9.86 25.09
C GLU A 161 -8.30 -8.54 24.63
N ARG A 162 -8.11 -8.21 23.35
CA ARG A 162 -8.64 -7.00 22.71
C ARG A 162 -9.78 -7.30 21.74
N ALA A 163 -10.39 -8.49 21.82
CA ALA A 163 -11.43 -8.95 20.89
C ALA A 163 -12.64 -7.99 20.84
N ASP A 164 -12.99 -7.38 21.96
CA ASP A 164 -14.12 -6.46 22.10
C ASP A 164 -13.74 -4.98 21.90
N ASP A 165 -12.44 -4.65 21.74
CA ASP A 165 -12.00 -3.29 21.46
C ASP A 165 -12.41 -2.87 20.05
N PRO A 166 -12.72 -1.58 19.80
CA PRO A 166 -12.88 -1.05 18.46
C PRO A 166 -11.58 -1.23 17.64
N ALA A 167 -11.70 -1.73 16.43
CA ALA A 167 -10.52 -1.99 15.58
C ALA A 167 -9.75 -0.71 15.25
N GLY A 168 -10.42 0.45 15.23
CA GLY A 168 -9.79 1.75 15.00
C GLY A 168 -8.86 2.21 16.14
N ASP A 169 -9.03 1.68 17.36
CA ASP A 169 -8.24 2.06 18.53
C ASP A 169 -6.98 1.20 18.71
N LEU A 170 -6.74 0.25 17.79
CA LEU A 170 -5.54 -0.56 17.79
C LEU A 170 -4.32 0.25 17.29
N PRO A 171 -3.10 -0.02 17.80
CA PRO A 171 -1.87 0.43 17.17
C PRO A 171 -1.79 -0.04 15.71
N TYR A 172 -1.07 0.71 14.86
CA TYR A 172 -1.01 0.47 13.41
C TYR A 172 -0.56 -0.96 13.07
N GLY A 173 0.50 -1.48 13.69
CA GLY A 173 0.97 -2.84 13.47
C GLY A 173 -0.06 -3.91 13.86
N ALA A 174 -0.86 -3.68 14.92
CA ALA A 174 -1.94 -4.57 15.30
C ALA A 174 -3.11 -4.51 14.30
N GLN A 175 -3.44 -3.32 13.77
CA GLN A 175 -4.43 -3.18 12.71
C GLN A 175 -4.00 -3.94 11.44
N ARG A 176 -2.72 -3.87 11.06
CA ARG A 176 -2.18 -4.61 9.90
C ARG A 176 -2.31 -6.13 10.11
N ARG A 177 -1.93 -6.65 11.27
CA ARG A 177 -2.11 -8.08 11.58
C ARG A 177 -3.58 -8.49 11.58
N LEU A 178 -4.49 -7.65 12.09
CA LEU A 178 -5.94 -7.90 12.05
C LEU A 178 -6.48 -7.93 10.61
N GLU A 179 -6.00 -7.05 9.73
CA GLU A 179 -6.39 -7.06 8.31
C GLU A 179 -6.00 -8.37 7.62
N ILE A 180 -4.79 -8.87 7.88
CA ILE A 180 -4.31 -10.17 7.36
C ILE A 180 -5.15 -11.30 7.93
N ALA A 181 -5.38 -11.33 9.25
CA ALA A 181 -6.22 -12.34 9.89
C ALA A 181 -7.65 -12.36 9.33
N ARG A 182 -8.21 -11.18 9.04
CA ARG A 182 -9.51 -11.04 8.39
C ARG A 182 -9.52 -11.64 6.98
N ALA A 183 -8.46 -11.41 6.20
CA ALA A 183 -8.32 -12.03 4.89
C ALA A 183 -8.22 -13.55 5.00
N MET A 184 -7.49 -14.07 5.98
CA MET A 184 -7.35 -15.51 6.24
C MET A 184 -8.65 -16.17 6.69
N CYS A 185 -9.59 -15.44 7.31
CA CYS A 185 -10.93 -15.97 7.64
C CYS A 185 -11.76 -16.40 6.40
N THR A 186 -11.34 -16.02 5.19
CA THR A 186 -11.98 -16.47 3.92
C THR A 186 -11.45 -17.79 3.41
N ASP A 187 -10.50 -18.43 4.11
CA ASP A 187 -9.77 -19.65 3.71
C ASP A 187 -9.16 -19.53 2.31
N PRO A 188 -8.27 -18.56 2.07
CA PRO A 188 -7.65 -18.39 0.77
C PRO A 188 -6.60 -19.46 0.50
N GLU A 189 -6.45 -19.87 -0.77
CA GLU A 189 -5.33 -20.68 -1.23
C GLU A 189 -4.17 -19.79 -1.75
N LEU A 190 -4.50 -18.54 -2.12
CA LEU A 190 -3.54 -17.51 -2.49
C LEU A 190 -3.86 -16.22 -1.75
N LEU A 191 -2.90 -15.70 -0.99
CA LEU A 191 -2.97 -14.43 -0.28
C LEU A 191 -2.05 -13.41 -0.96
N CYS A 192 -2.62 -12.29 -1.42
CA CYS A 192 -1.90 -11.19 -2.04
C CYS A 192 -1.74 -10.05 -1.03
N LEU A 193 -0.50 -9.66 -0.71
CA LEU A 193 -0.18 -8.62 0.27
C LEU A 193 0.52 -7.45 -0.42
N ASP A 194 -0.05 -6.25 -0.29
CA ASP A 194 0.46 -5.02 -0.91
C ASP A 194 1.14 -4.17 0.16
N GLU A 195 2.48 -4.16 0.18
CA GLU A 195 3.36 -3.47 1.13
C GLU A 195 2.94 -3.70 2.60
N PRO A 196 2.90 -4.97 3.06
CA PRO A 196 2.40 -5.26 4.40
C PRO A 196 3.28 -4.72 5.53
N ALA A 197 4.59 -4.54 5.32
CA ALA A 197 5.51 -4.00 6.30
C ALA A 197 5.62 -2.46 6.30
N ALA A 198 4.99 -1.77 5.34
CA ALA A 198 5.08 -0.32 5.24
C ALA A 198 4.59 0.40 6.50
N GLY A 199 5.43 1.27 7.05
CA GLY A 199 5.13 2.06 8.26
C GLY A 199 5.24 1.30 9.59
N LEU A 200 5.72 0.06 9.59
CA LEU A 200 6.01 -0.72 10.78
C LEU A 200 7.42 -0.42 11.30
N ASN A 201 7.61 -0.50 12.61
CA ASN A 201 8.95 -0.52 13.19
C ASN A 201 9.58 -1.93 13.09
N ALA A 202 10.89 -2.06 13.32
CA ALA A 202 11.63 -3.32 13.16
C ALA A 202 11.03 -4.50 13.95
N ARG A 203 10.51 -4.26 15.15
CA ARG A 203 9.86 -5.29 15.96
C ARG A 203 8.53 -5.72 15.35
N GLU A 204 7.70 -4.77 14.92
CA GLU A 204 6.41 -5.05 14.27
C GLU A 204 6.60 -5.79 12.94
N SER A 205 7.65 -5.43 12.16
CA SER A 205 8.01 -6.14 10.93
C SER A 205 8.42 -7.59 11.22
N ALA A 206 9.23 -7.84 12.25
CA ALA A 206 9.58 -9.19 12.66
C ALA A 206 8.36 -10.01 13.11
N GLU A 207 7.43 -9.41 13.89
CA GLU A 207 6.16 -10.05 14.28
C GLU A 207 5.29 -10.37 13.04
N LEU A 208 5.26 -9.49 12.05
CA LEU A 208 4.58 -9.71 10.79
C LEU A 208 5.21 -10.85 9.98
N ASN A 209 6.55 -10.86 9.86
CA ASN A 209 7.29 -11.91 9.16
C ASN A 209 6.99 -13.30 9.76
N GLN A 210 7.02 -13.41 11.09
CA GLN A 210 6.66 -14.65 11.79
C GLN A 210 5.20 -15.06 11.51
N LEU A 211 4.27 -14.12 11.47
CA LEU A 211 2.88 -14.39 11.13
C LEU A 211 2.76 -14.95 9.70
N LEU A 212 3.43 -14.34 8.71
CA LEU A 212 3.38 -14.79 7.31
C LEU A 212 3.99 -16.20 7.14
N LEU A 213 5.12 -16.46 7.78
CA LEU A 213 5.72 -17.79 7.81
C LEU A 213 4.79 -18.82 8.44
N SER A 214 4.16 -18.50 9.58
CA SER A 214 3.18 -19.39 10.23
C SER A 214 1.96 -19.67 9.37
N ILE A 215 1.45 -18.66 8.64
CA ILE A 215 0.36 -18.82 7.67
C ILE A 215 0.75 -19.84 6.60
N ARG A 216 1.91 -19.65 5.96
CA ARG A 216 2.43 -20.58 4.95
C ARG A 216 2.55 -22.01 5.48
N GLU A 217 3.15 -22.19 6.65
CA GLU A 217 3.47 -23.50 7.21
C GLU A 217 2.25 -24.26 7.72
N GLU A 218 1.34 -23.57 8.42
CA GLU A 218 0.22 -24.22 9.09
C GLU A 218 -1.01 -24.37 8.19
N THR A 219 -1.26 -23.40 7.30
CA THR A 219 -2.43 -23.45 6.43
C THR A 219 -2.12 -23.92 5.01
N GLY A 220 -0.84 -23.93 4.61
CA GLY A 220 -0.42 -24.23 3.24
C GLY A 220 -0.84 -23.15 2.23
N THR A 221 -1.26 -21.97 2.70
CA THR A 221 -1.62 -20.83 1.86
C THR A 221 -0.37 -20.30 1.15
N SER A 222 -0.46 -20.14 -0.17
CA SER A 222 0.58 -19.49 -0.95
C SER A 222 0.46 -17.98 -0.80
N ILE A 223 1.59 -17.27 -0.75
CA ILE A 223 1.59 -15.83 -0.55
C ILE A 223 2.31 -15.17 -1.74
N ILE A 224 1.71 -14.13 -2.31
CA ILE A 224 2.41 -13.18 -3.18
C ILE A 224 2.42 -11.84 -2.46
N LEU A 225 3.60 -11.25 -2.29
CA LEU A 225 3.73 -9.96 -1.63
C LEU A 225 4.45 -8.95 -2.53
N ILE A 226 4.01 -7.71 -2.48
CA ILE A 226 4.77 -6.56 -2.96
C ILE A 226 5.47 -5.98 -1.74
N GLU A 227 6.78 -5.80 -1.82
CA GLU A 227 7.57 -5.11 -0.80
C GLU A 227 8.68 -4.30 -1.46
N HIS A 228 9.12 -3.27 -0.74
CA HIS A 228 10.25 -2.44 -1.10
C HIS A 228 11.38 -2.55 -0.05
N ASP A 229 11.10 -3.10 1.12
CA ASP A 229 12.10 -3.42 2.13
C ASP A 229 12.77 -4.76 1.79
N MET A 230 14.00 -4.66 1.29
CA MET A 230 14.77 -5.83 0.88
C MET A 230 15.07 -6.77 2.05
N SER A 231 15.18 -6.27 3.28
CA SER A 231 15.43 -7.11 4.46
C SER A 231 14.27 -8.07 4.70
N VAL A 232 13.03 -7.58 4.60
CA VAL A 232 11.81 -8.39 4.70
C VAL A 232 11.76 -9.41 3.56
N VAL A 233 12.02 -8.98 2.32
CA VAL A 233 11.99 -9.85 1.13
C VAL A 233 12.99 -11.00 1.27
N MET A 234 14.24 -10.70 1.67
CA MET A 234 15.28 -11.70 1.81
C MET A 234 15.04 -12.68 2.96
N GLU A 235 14.36 -12.23 4.04
CA GLU A 235 14.10 -13.06 5.21
C GLU A 235 12.99 -14.10 4.97
N ILE A 236 11.90 -13.73 4.27
CA ILE A 236 10.71 -14.58 4.24
C ILE A 236 10.38 -15.18 2.87
N SER A 237 10.99 -14.69 1.77
CA SER A 237 10.60 -15.12 0.43
C SER A 237 11.34 -16.41 0.00
N ASP A 238 10.60 -17.31 -0.64
CA ASP A 238 11.16 -18.50 -1.29
C ASP A 238 11.55 -18.19 -2.75
N HIS A 239 10.93 -17.18 -3.35
CA HIS A 239 11.07 -16.81 -4.75
C HIS A 239 10.85 -15.31 -4.92
N VAL A 240 11.66 -14.67 -5.76
CA VAL A 240 11.61 -13.22 -6.00
C VAL A 240 11.54 -12.94 -7.49
N ILE A 241 10.62 -12.07 -7.88
CA ILE A 241 10.42 -11.59 -9.25
C ILE A 241 10.66 -10.09 -9.22
N VAL A 242 11.54 -9.61 -10.10
CA VAL A 242 11.88 -8.20 -10.18
C VAL A 242 11.29 -7.60 -11.45
N LEU A 243 10.55 -6.52 -11.27
CA LEU A 243 9.96 -5.73 -12.36
C LEU A 243 10.66 -4.40 -12.52
N GLU A 244 10.86 -4.00 -13.75
CA GLU A 244 11.28 -2.67 -14.14
C GLU A 244 10.53 -2.22 -15.39
N TYR A 245 9.96 -1.00 -15.39
CA TYR A 245 9.17 -0.44 -16.52
C TYR A 245 8.15 -1.42 -17.13
N GLY A 246 7.48 -2.20 -16.29
CA GLY A 246 6.45 -3.15 -16.71
C GLY A 246 6.97 -4.47 -17.28
N THR A 247 8.27 -4.72 -17.24
CA THR A 247 8.90 -5.95 -17.72
C THR A 247 9.60 -6.70 -16.58
N LYS A 248 9.79 -8.00 -16.70
CA LYS A 248 10.54 -8.81 -15.74
C LYS A 248 12.03 -8.75 -16.09
N ILE A 249 12.86 -8.26 -15.17
CA ILE A 249 14.32 -8.16 -15.34
C ILE A 249 15.06 -9.30 -14.62
N SER A 250 14.48 -9.86 -13.54
CA SER A 250 15.08 -10.98 -12.81
C SER A 250 14.00 -11.89 -12.21
N ASP A 251 14.34 -13.16 -11.99
CA ASP A 251 13.41 -14.20 -11.52
C ASP A 251 14.23 -15.34 -10.89
N GLY A 252 14.18 -15.49 -9.55
CA GLY A 252 15.04 -16.47 -8.87
C GLY A 252 14.84 -16.55 -7.36
N THR A 253 15.83 -17.13 -6.68
CA THR A 253 15.89 -17.11 -5.21
C THR A 253 16.31 -15.72 -4.71
N PRO A 254 16.02 -15.38 -3.44
CA PRO A 254 16.48 -14.12 -2.86
C PRO A 254 17.98 -13.87 -3.08
N GLU A 255 18.83 -14.89 -2.83
CA GLU A 255 20.28 -14.75 -3.00
C GLU A 255 20.68 -14.51 -4.46
N THR A 256 20.01 -15.16 -5.43
CA THR A 256 20.29 -14.95 -6.85
C THR A 256 19.94 -13.53 -7.27
N VAL A 257 18.78 -13.04 -6.84
CA VAL A 257 18.26 -11.72 -7.19
C VAL A 257 19.08 -10.60 -6.53
N LYS A 258 19.50 -10.78 -5.28
CA LYS A 258 20.36 -9.80 -4.56
C LYS A 258 21.66 -9.51 -5.32
N ASN A 259 22.21 -10.52 -5.98
CA ASN A 259 23.51 -10.43 -6.67
C ASN A 259 23.36 -10.20 -8.19
N ASP A 260 22.16 -9.99 -8.71
CA ASP A 260 21.93 -9.76 -10.13
C ASP A 260 22.29 -8.28 -10.50
N PRO A 261 23.28 -8.06 -11.38
CA PRO A 261 23.69 -6.71 -11.78
C PRO A 261 22.55 -5.85 -12.33
N LYS A 262 21.60 -6.45 -13.05
CA LYS A 262 20.42 -5.74 -13.57
C LYS A 262 19.53 -5.24 -12.46
N VAL A 263 19.38 -6.02 -11.41
CA VAL A 263 18.59 -5.61 -10.23
C VAL A 263 19.27 -4.47 -9.50
N ILE A 264 20.58 -4.58 -9.30
CA ILE A 264 21.38 -3.51 -8.66
C ILE A 264 21.26 -2.22 -9.47
N ALA A 265 21.47 -2.28 -10.79
CA ALA A 265 21.35 -1.14 -11.70
C ALA A 265 19.96 -0.47 -11.63
N ALA A 266 18.89 -1.27 -11.67
CA ALA A 266 17.52 -0.79 -11.61
C ALA A 266 17.19 -0.03 -10.31
N TYR A 267 17.77 -0.44 -9.17
CA TYR A 267 17.59 0.25 -7.88
C TYR A 267 18.49 1.48 -7.71
N LEU A 268 19.70 1.45 -8.28
CA LEU A 268 20.62 2.60 -8.26
C LEU A 268 20.27 3.66 -9.33
N GLY A 269 19.46 3.31 -10.33
CA GLY A 269 19.14 4.20 -11.44
C GLY A 269 20.32 4.49 -12.37
N VAL A 270 21.28 3.56 -12.46
CA VAL A 270 22.46 3.62 -13.34
C VAL A 270 22.32 2.59 -14.46
N GLU A 271 23.11 2.73 -15.53
CA GLU A 271 23.08 1.75 -16.63
C GLU A 271 23.75 0.43 -16.23
N ASP A 272 23.23 -0.68 -16.72
CA ASP A 272 23.70 -2.05 -16.42
C ASP A 272 25.21 -2.20 -16.66
N GLU A 273 25.74 -1.53 -17.70
CA GLU A 273 27.15 -1.60 -18.10
C GLU A 273 28.08 -0.98 -17.04
N GLU A 274 27.69 0.12 -16.42
CA GLU A 274 28.48 0.77 -15.33
C GLU A 274 28.57 -0.12 -14.10
N VAL A 275 27.49 -0.83 -13.77
CA VAL A 275 27.48 -1.76 -12.62
C VAL A 275 28.34 -2.98 -12.89
N VAL A 276 28.31 -3.53 -14.10
CA VAL A 276 29.14 -4.68 -14.48
C VAL A 276 30.61 -4.29 -14.42
N GLU A 277 31.02 -3.12 -14.93
CA GLU A 277 32.40 -2.63 -14.84
C GLU A 277 32.86 -2.44 -13.37
N LEU A 278 31.99 -1.93 -12.50
CA LEU A 278 32.27 -1.79 -11.07
C LEU A 278 32.47 -3.15 -10.36
N ILE A 279 31.61 -4.12 -10.69
CA ILE A 279 31.71 -5.49 -10.12
C ILE A 279 32.97 -6.19 -10.65
N GLU A 280 33.30 -6.09 -11.94
CA GLU A 280 34.50 -6.68 -12.53
C GLU A 280 35.78 -6.04 -11.98
N HIS A 281 35.79 -4.70 -11.81
CA HIS A 281 36.92 -3.98 -11.22
C HIS A 281 37.14 -4.34 -9.76
N ALA A 282 36.08 -4.51 -8.99
CA ALA A 282 36.15 -4.91 -7.59
C ALA A 282 36.61 -6.38 -7.46
N ALA A 283 36.13 -7.29 -8.33
CA ALA A 283 36.59 -8.67 -8.39
C ALA A 283 38.08 -8.79 -8.76
N ALA A 284 38.58 -7.91 -9.64
CA ALA A 284 39.98 -7.88 -10.05
C ALA A 284 40.93 -7.35 -8.96
N THR A 285 40.45 -6.51 -8.06
CA THR A 285 41.23 -5.92 -6.96
C THR A 285 41.29 -6.78 -5.70
N GLY A 286 40.61 -7.94 -5.68
CA GLY A 286 40.69 -8.95 -4.60
C GLY A 286 40.25 -8.43 -3.23
N SER A 287 39.43 -7.41 -3.20
CA SER A 287 38.86 -6.91 -1.96
C SER A 287 37.52 -7.61 -1.69
N ASP A 288 37.40 -8.19 -0.50
CA ASP A 288 36.10 -8.66 0.04
C ASP A 288 35.09 -7.49 0.19
N ASP A 289 35.47 -6.30 -0.24
CA ASP A 289 34.70 -5.06 -0.21
C ASP A 289 33.55 -4.98 -1.22
N ILE A 290 33.42 -5.93 -2.15
CA ILE A 290 32.28 -5.91 -3.10
C ILE A 290 30.97 -6.11 -2.34
N THR A 291 30.96 -7.06 -1.41
CA THR A 291 29.76 -7.32 -0.61
C THR A 291 29.49 -6.14 0.33
N ALA A 292 30.55 -5.54 0.89
CA ALA A 292 30.43 -4.35 1.71
C ALA A 292 30.06 -3.10 0.88
N ALA A 293 30.58 -2.94 -0.34
CA ALA A 293 30.22 -1.82 -1.22
C ALA A 293 28.80 -1.97 -1.80
N VAL A 294 28.39 -3.17 -2.15
CA VAL A 294 27.01 -3.45 -2.58
C VAL A 294 26.04 -3.35 -1.39
N ASP A 295 26.41 -3.78 -0.20
CA ASP A 295 25.61 -3.60 1.02
C ASP A 295 25.58 -2.13 1.47
N LEU A 296 26.66 -1.35 1.33
CA LEU A 296 26.69 0.09 1.59
C LEU A 296 25.88 0.86 0.54
N LEU A 297 26.07 0.59 -0.74
CA LEU A 297 25.29 1.23 -1.82
C LEU A 297 23.82 0.84 -1.76
N SER A 298 23.50 -0.42 -1.47
CA SER A 298 22.12 -0.84 -1.25
C SER A 298 21.52 -0.22 0.02
N THR A 299 22.31 -0.05 1.08
CA THR A 299 21.88 0.56 2.34
C THR A 299 21.77 2.08 2.22
N GLU A 300 22.71 2.75 1.54
CA GLU A 300 22.66 4.21 1.31
C GLU A 300 21.58 4.58 0.30
N ALA A 301 21.42 3.86 -0.80
CA ALA A 301 20.34 4.08 -1.76
C ALA A 301 18.95 3.79 -1.14
N ILE A 302 18.84 2.76 -0.30
CA ILE A 302 17.62 2.47 0.46
C ILE A 302 17.39 3.55 1.53
N GLN A 303 18.43 4.04 2.22
CA GLN A 303 18.32 5.14 3.17
C GLN A 303 17.94 6.46 2.49
N GLU A 304 18.53 6.79 1.35
CA GLU A 304 18.20 8.01 0.60
C GLU A 304 16.77 7.98 0.05
N ILE A 305 16.27 6.79 -0.38
CA ILE A 305 14.88 6.58 -0.78
C ILE A 305 13.95 6.61 0.45
N THR A 306 14.40 6.06 1.58
CA THR A 306 13.61 6.03 2.83
C THR A 306 13.58 7.40 3.51
N GLU A 307 14.68 8.14 3.50
CA GLU A 307 14.74 9.52 4.03
C GLU A 307 13.93 10.50 3.17
N THR A 308 13.87 10.31 1.86
CA THR A 308 13.01 11.10 0.97
C THR A 308 11.51 10.81 1.18
N GLN A 309 11.15 9.67 1.79
CA GLN A 309 9.76 9.30 2.09
C GLN A 309 9.38 9.38 3.58
N ALA A 310 10.35 9.52 4.49
CA ALA A 310 10.15 9.42 5.94
C ALA A 310 9.99 10.77 6.67
N GLU A 311 9.90 11.91 6.00
CA GLU A 311 9.55 13.17 6.66
C GLU A 311 8.04 13.40 6.73
N VAL A 312 7.37 12.67 7.62
CA VAL A 312 6.14 13.13 8.27
C VAL A 312 6.37 13.07 9.78
N PRO A 313 6.70 14.20 10.44
CA PRO A 313 6.87 14.20 11.90
C PRO A 313 5.54 14.23 12.61
N VAL A 314 5.31 13.25 13.48
CA VAL A 314 4.38 13.36 14.61
C VAL A 314 5.02 14.25 15.67
N ALA A 315 4.32 15.29 16.08
CA ALA A 315 4.76 16.31 17.00
C ALA A 315 5.09 15.78 18.40
N ALA A 316 6.28 16.10 18.94
CA ALA A 316 6.54 16.22 20.36
C ALA A 316 7.49 17.37 20.67
N LYS A 317 6.94 18.33 21.34
CA LYS A 317 7.42 19.45 22.17
C LYS A 317 8.94 19.72 22.36
N ALA A 318 9.27 20.97 22.02
CA ALA A 318 9.99 22.00 22.80
C ALA A 318 11.53 22.00 22.86
N LYS A 319 12.21 22.98 22.33
CA LYS A 319 12.67 24.25 22.91
C LYS A 319 13.72 24.94 22.06
N THR A 320 13.41 26.23 21.76
CA THR A 320 14.29 27.42 21.63
C THR A 320 15.51 27.46 20.70
N ALA A 321 15.37 28.37 19.74
CA ALA A 321 16.34 29.40 19.28
C ALA A 321 17.22 29.05 18.06
N ALA A 322 16.86 29.59 16.93
CA ALA A 322 17.60 30.50 16.10
C ALA A 322 16.82 30.82 14.82
N LYS A 323 16.78 32.09 14.46
CA LYS A 323 16.06 32.67 13.31
C LYS A 323 16.65 32.14 12.00
N PRO A 324 15.89 31.42 11.14
CA PRO A 324 16.31 31.10 9.78
C PRO A 324 15.87 32.19 8.79
N ALA A 325 16.69 32.40 7.79
CA ALA A 325 16.44 33.30 6.66
C ALA A 325 15.18 32.84 5.88
N ALA A 326 14.47 33.81 5.27
CA ALA A 326 13.27 33.59 4.49
C ALA A 326 13.50 32.60 3.34
N PRO A 327 12.61 31.57 3.13
CA PRO A 327 12.71 30.66 2.01
C PRO A 327 12.47 31.40 0.68
N ALA A 328 13.31 31.13 -0.31
CA ALA A 328 13.14 31.65 -1.67
C ALA A 328 11.87 31.02 -2.30
N ILE A 329 11.03 31.85 -2.91
CA ILE A 329 9.83 31.45 -3.65
C ILE A 329 10.25 30.54 -4.83
N LYS A 330 9.68 29.34 -4.94
CA LYS A 330 9.98 28.40 -6.04
C LYS A 330 9.51 28.95 -7.40
N ALA A 331 10.21 28.63 -8.46
CA ALA A 331 9.84 29.00 -9.83
C ALA A 331 8.44 28.43 -10.19
N GLY A 332 7.55 29.28 -10.75
CA GLY A 332 6.16 28.93 -11.06
C GLY A 332 5.13 29.50 -10.08
N ALA A 333 5.53 30.39 -9.17
CA ALA A 333 4.61 31.06 -8.26
C ALA A 333 3.59 31.95 -9.00
N THR A 334 2.35 32.02 -8.48
CA THR A 334 1.33 32.95 -8.97
C THR A 334 1.70 34.38 -8.67
N ALA A 335 1.11 35.35 -9.40
CA ALA A 335 1.45 36.77 -9.29
C ALA A 335 1.30 37.38 -7.88
N ASN A 336 0.49 36.75 -7.00
CA ASN A 336 0.20 37.20 -5.64
C ASN A 336 0.78 36.27 -4.55
N ALA A 337 1.81 35.47 -4.88
CA ALA A 337 2.50 34.60 -3.94
C ALA A 337 3.23 35.41 -2.83
N LEU A 338 3.16 34.93 -1.59
CA LEU A 338 3.78 35.51 -0.40
C LEU A 338 4.97 34.64 0.07
N ALA A 339 5.99 35.26 0.64
CA ALA A 339 7.12 34.51 1.22
C ALA A 339 6.77 33.83 2.55
N ALA A 340 5.73 34.31 3.24
CA ALA A 340 5.22 33.75 4.50
C ALA A 340 3.75 34.18 4.68
N PRO A 341 2.96 33.46 5.50
CA PRO A 341 1.61 33.86 5.81
C PRO A 341 1.56 35.21 6.52
N ARG A 342 0.51 36.00 6.27
CA ARG A 342 0.29 37.31 6.91
C ARG A 342 0.07 37.09 8.42
N GLU A 343 0.69 37.94 9.24
CA GLU A 343 0.60 37.87 10.71
C GLU A 343 1.03 36.51 11.32
N GLY A 344 1.70 35.65 10.53
CA GLY A 344 2.17 34.32 10.96
C GLY A 344 1.07 33.25 10.98
N GLU A 345 -0.15 33.54 10.56
CA GLU A 345 -1.27 32.60 10.48
C GLU A 345 -1.73 32.43 9.03
N SER A 346 -1.95 31.17 8.61
CA SER A 346 -2.52 30.83 7.30
C SER A 346 -3.99 30.46 7.43
N ASP A 347 -4.79 30.75 6.39
CA ASP A 347 -6.14 30.26 6.31
C ASP A 347 -6.15 28.73 6.07
N ASP A 348 -7.17 28.03 6.59
CA ASP A 348 -7.36 26.63 6.30
C ASP A 348 -7.91 26.42 4.87
N LEU A 349 -7.01 26.31 3.90
CA LEU A 349 -7.36 26.16 2.50
C LEU A 349 -8.17 24.89 2.21
N THR A 350 -8.20 23.92 3.12
CA THR A 350 -8.98 22.68 2.95
C THR A 350 -10.50 22.89 3.02
N LEU A 351 -10.94 24.07 3.45
CA LEU A 351 -12.35 24.47 3.42
C LEU A 351 -12.87 24.72 1.99
N ILE A 352 -11.97 24.91 1.01
CA ILE A 352 -12.34 24.93 -0.40
C ILE A 352 -12.53 23.50 -0.88
N LYS A 353 -13.74 23.15 -1.28
CA LYS A 353 -14.04 21.79 -1.79
C LYS A 353 -13.13 21.48 -2.99
N GLY A 354 -12.37 20.39 -2.88
CA GLY A 354 -11.39 19.97 -3.88
C GLY A 354 -9.94 20.24 -3.48
N ILE A 355 -9.68 21.04 -2.43
CA ILE A 355 -8.36 21.20 -1.85
C ILE A 355 -8.24 20.27 -0.65
N GLY A 356 -7.57 19.14 -0.84
CA GLY A 356 -7.18 18.26 0.26
C GLY A 356 -5.89 18.73 0.95
N PRO A 357 -5.49 18.10 2.07
CA PRO A 357 -4.29 18.47 2.84
C PRO A 357 -2.99 18.54 2.02
N VAL A 358 -2.85 17.64 1.04
CA VAL A 358 -1.67 17.59 0.15
C VAL A 358 -1.64 18.83 -0.76
N ASN A 359 -2.77 19.20 -1.36
CA ASN A 359 -2.86 20.36 -2.25
C ASN A 359 -2.73 21.68 -1.46
N ALA A 360 -3.28 21.74 -0.25
CA ALA A 360 -3.11 22.90 0.64
C ALA A 360 -1.62 23.12 0.99
N ARG A 361 -0.88 22.06 1.27
CA ARG A 361 0.57 22.13 1.52
C ARG A 361 1.33 22.62 0.29
N ARG A 362 1.06 22.06 -0.90
CA ARG A 362 1.68 22.51 -2.16
C ARG A 362 1.37 23.99 -2.46
N LEU A 363 0.15 24.43 -2.21
CA LEU A 363 -0.22 25.84 -2.33
C LEU A 363 0.62 26.71 -1.39
N ASN A 364 0.76 26.32 -0.12
CA ASN A 364 1.60 27.00 0.86
C ASN A 364 3.09 27.05 0.44
N GLU A 365 3.62 25.96 -0.11
CA GLU A 365 5.00 25.91 -0.64
C GLU A 365 5.24 26.88 -1.80
N HIS A 366 4.18 27.18 -2.55
CA HIS A 366 4.18 28.19 -3.64
C HIS A 366 3.70 29.56 -3.20
N GLY A 367 3.61 29.80 -1.87
CA GLY A 367 3.30 31.12 -1.31
C GLY A 367 1.82 31.50 -1.30
N ILE A 368 0.93 30.53 -1.40
CA ILE A 368 -0.52 30.71 -1.32
C ILE A 368 -0.99 30.23 0.05
N PHE A 369 -1.28 31.17 0.94
CA PHE A 369 -1.64 30.91 2.34
C PHE A 369 -3.06 31.34 2.68
N HIS A 370 -3.69 32.23 1.85
CA HIS A 370 -4.94 32.87 2.19
C HIS A 370 -5.99 32.75 1.09
N PHE A 371 -7.26 32.71 1.49
CA PHE A 371 -8.40 32.64 0.55
C PHE A 371 -8.41 33.80 -0.45
N ASP A 372 -8.06 35.01 -0.03
CA ASP A 372 -8.04 36.20 -0.90
C ASP A 372 -7.01 36.07 -2.03
N GLN A 373 -5.93 35.35 -1.84
CA GLN A 373 -4.95 35.06 -2.89
C GLN A 373 -5.56 34.22 -4.01
N ILE A 374 -6.27 33.13 -3.67
CA ILE A 374 -6.98 32.26 -4.62
C ILE A 374 -8.17 33.03 -5.26
N ALA A 375 -8.87 33.84 -4.47
CA ALA A 375 -10.00 34.65 -4.93
C ALA A 375 -9.60 35.70 -6.00
N ALA A 376 -8.32 36.15 -5.99
CA ALA A 376 -7.77 37.13 -6.92
C ALA A 376 -7.15 36.50 -8.19
N TRP A 377 -7.09 35.17 -8.32
CA TRP A 377 -6.46 34.48 -9.45
C TRP A 377 -7.09 34.86 -10.79
N LYS A 378 -6.23 35.08 -11.77
CA LYS A 378 -6.58 35.26 -13.18
C LYS A 378 -6.23 33.95 -13.93
N LYS A 379 -6.58 33.89 -15.21
CA LYS A 379 -6.35 32.72 -16.06
C LYS A 379 -4.87 32.25 -16.06
N ALA A 380 -3.93 33.19 -16.03
CA ALA A 380 -2.50 32.87 -15.96
C ALA A 380 -2.11 32.22 -14.62
N ASP A 381 -2.68 32.69 -13.50
CA ASP A 381 -2.42 32.14 -12.15
C ASP A 381 -3.02 30.75 -12.02
N VAL A 382 -4.20 30.51 -12.59
CA VAL A 382 -4.84 29.19 -12.65
C VAL A 382 -3.95 28.20 -13.42
N THR A 383 -3.47 28.59 -14.61
CA THR A 383 -2.58 27.72 -15.40
C THR A 383 -1.27 27.41 -14.64
N ALA A 384 -0.68 28.41 -13.96
CA ALA A 384 0.52 28.19 -13.14
C ALA A 384 0.21 27.26 -11.95
N ALA A 385 -0.92 27.42 -11.28
CA ALA A 385 -1.31 26.59 -10.16
C ALA A 385 -1.59 25.14 -10.59
N GLU A 386 -2.28 24.94 -11.71
CA GLU A 386 -2.54 23.60 -12.25
C GLU A 386 -1.26 22.87 -12.63
N ALA A 387 -0.24 23.59 -13.12
CA ALA A 387 1.05 23.02 -13.46
C ALA A 387 1.79 22.43 -12.25
N TYR A 388 1.91 23.15 -11.12
CA TYR A 388 2.59 22.62 -9.93
C TYR A 388 1.73 21.70 -9.06
N LEU A 389 0.41 21.77 -9.18
CA LEU A 389 -0.51 20.84 -8.52
C LEU A 389 -0.66 19.52 -9.30
N ALA A 390 -0.15 19.46 -10.53
CA ALA A 390 -0.18 18.31 -11.44
C ALA A 390 -1.60 17.80 -11.77
N PHE A 391 -2.52 18.76 -12.09
CA PHE A 391 -3.84 18.43 -12.64
C PHE A 391 -4.30 19.52 -13.61
N ASP A 392 -5.21 19.16 -14.53
CA ASP A 392 -5.68 20.04 -15.60
C ASP A 392 -7.18 20.31 -15.49
N GLY A 393 -7.57 21.59 -15.60
CA GLY A 393 -8.95 22.05 -15.60
C GLY A 393 -9.74 21.84 -14.30
N ARG A 394 -9.11 21.38 -13.21
CA ARG A 394 -9.79 21.06 -11.95
C ARG A 394 -10.20 22.30 -11.18
N ILE A 395 -9.36 23.32 -11.17
CA ILE A 395 -9.63 24.60 -10.48
C ILE A 395 -10.91 25.26 -10.99
N ALA A 396 -11.11 25.22 -12.31
CA ALA A 396 -12.32 25.77 -12.94
C ALA A 396 -13.54 24.86 -12.71
N ARG A 397 -13.38 23.53 -12.86
CA ARG A 397 -14.47 22.57 -12.69
C ARG A 397 -15.05 22.53 -11.28
N GLU A 398 -14.21 22.71 -10.27
CA GLU A 398 -14.60 22.71 -8.86
C GLU A 398 -14.84 24.13 -8.30
N ASP A 399 -14.76 25.16 -9.14
CA ASP A 399 -14.99 26.59 -8.80
C ASP A 399 -14.22 27.07 -7.54
N TRP A 400 -12.93 26.78 -7.49
CA TRP A 400 -12.09 27.18 -6.35
C TRP A 400 -12.10 28.69 -6.12
N ILE A 401 -12.09 29.50 -7.20
CA ILE A 401 -12.10 30.96 -7.13
C ILE A 401 -13.41 31.48 -6.52
N GLY A 402 -14.55 30.92 -6.92
CA GLY A 402 -15.86 31.30 -6.38
C GLY A 402 -16.01 30.95 -4.91
N GLN A 403 -15.54 29.76 -4.51
CA GLN A 403 -15.52 29.32 -3.12
C GLN A 403 -14.58 30.19 -2.27
N ALA A 404 -13.37 30.46 -2.75
CA ALA A 404 -12.39 31.33 -2.07
C ALA A 404 -12.92 32.74 -1.85
N LYS A 405 -13.66 33.32 -2.83
CA LYS A 405 -14.32 34.65 -2.69
C LYS A 405 -15.37 34.67 -1.56
N LYS A 406 -16.09 33.57 -1.35
CA LYS A 406 -17.07 33.47 -0.25
C LYS A 406 -16.35 33.37 1.10
N LEU A 407 -15.37 32.49 1.22
CA LEU A 407 -14.61 32.29 2.43
C LEU A 407 -13.81 33.54 2.84
N ALA A 408 -13.20 34.23 1.89
CA ALA A 408 -12.47 35.48 2.15
C ALA A 408 -13.39 36.60 2.70
N LYS A 409 -14.66 36.65 2.29
CA LYS A 409 -15.65 37.60 2.85
C LYS A 409 -16.07 37.23 4.26
N GLU A 410 -16.22 35.95 4.53
CA GLU A 410 -16.58 35.41 5.86
C GLU A 410 -15.45 35.59 6.88
N SER A 411 -14.19 35.44 6.46
CA SER A 411 -13.01 35.65 7.31
C SER A 411 -12.82 37.12 7.69
N GLN A 412 -13.09 38.04 6.80
CA GLN A 412 -13.05 39.50 7.08
C GLN A 412 -14.18 40.01 7.98
N GLY A 413 -15.26 39.23 8.15
CA GLY A 413 -16.44 39.60 8.96
C GLY A 413 -16.39 39.12 10.42
N LYS A 414 -15.39 38.34 10.86
CA LYS A 414 -15.24 37.90 12.27
C LYS A 414 -14.25 38.80 13.00
N PRO A 415 -14.67 39.62 14.00
CA PRO A 415 -13.72 40.30 14.89
C PRO A 415 -12.97 39.25 15.71
N ALA A 416 -11.65 39.45 15.85
CA ALA A 416 -10.76 38.60 16.62
C ALA A 416 -11.35 38.31 18.02
N ALA A 417 -11.70 37.07 18.29
CA ALA A 417 -12.14 36.66 19.62
C ALA A 417 -10.96 36.77 20.60
N LYS A 418 -10.99 37.79 21.46
CA LYS A 418 -10.10 37.94 22.59
C LYS A 418 -10.19 36.67 23.45
N LYS A 419 -9.10 35.94 23.54
CA LYS A 419 -8.87 34.94 24.60
C LYS A 419 -8.76 35.69 25.94
N THR A 420 -9.86 35.80 26.67
CA THR A 420 -9.82 36.15 28.09
C THR A 420 -9.32 34.93 28.87
N GLY A 421 -8.14 35.05 29.44
CA GLY A 421 -7.66 34.16 30.47
C GLY A 421 -8.61 34.19 31.69
N GLY A 422 -8.92 33.03 32.22
CA GLY A 422 -9.64 32.82 33.47
C GLY A 422 -8.93 31.75 34.25
N ALA A 423 -8.08 32.20 35.18
CA ALA A 423 -7.59 31.39 36.26
C ALA A 423 -8.75 31.02 37.20
N LYS A 424 -8.92 29.75 37.49
CA LYS A 424 -9.15 29.21 38.85
C LYS A 424 -8.95 27.69 38.80
#